data_bc02d9574e80c7c9d4986502a315f5cb
#
_entry.id   bc02d9574e80c7c9d4986502a315f5cb
#
_cell.length_a   1.000
_cell.length_b   1.000
_cell.length_c   1.000
_cell.angle_alpha   90.00
_cell.angle_beta   90.00
_cell.angle_gamma   90.00
#
_symmetry.space_group_name_H-M   'P 1'
#
loop_
_entity.id
_entity.type
_entity.pdbx_description
1 polymer ?
#
loop_
_entity_poly.entity_id
_entity_poly.type
_entity_poly.pdbx_seq_one_letter_code
_entity_poly.pdbx_strand_id
1 'polypeptide(L)'
;MSSGHFLMFFIGLEMASVPVTALVAFDKKRFESAEAGAKFILLALFSSALLLYGVSLIYGATGTLYFNEIGAQLDGSLLSIFGMILFIGGMGFKISLVPFHLWTADTYEGAPTSVTAYLSVISKGSAAFVLMTILMKAFAQSDLFYSWNTAMYWIIVASITIANLF
;
A
#
# COMPACT_ATOMS: atom_id res chain seq x y z
N MET A 1 -8.43 -10.66 -8.07
CA MET A 1 -8.47 -10.33 -6.63
C MET A 1 -9.23 -11.36 -5.80
N SER A 2 -9.07 -12.63 -6.12
CA SER A 2 -9.68 -13.74 -5.38
C SER A 2 -8.72 -14.40 -4.38
N SER A 3 -7.55 -13.79 -4.09
CA SER A 3 -6.62 -14.36 -3.15
C SER A 3 -7.14 -14.22 -1.72
N GLY A 4 -7.23 -15.32 -1.00
CA GLY A 4 -7.47 -15.35 0.43
C GLY A 4 -6.18 -15.48 1.24
N HIS A 5 -5.02 -15.22 0.62
CA HIS A 5 -3.69 -15.51 1.16
C HIS A 5 -2.73 -14.33 0.94
N PHE A 6 -2.02 -13.88 1.98
CA PHE A 6 -1.15 -12.70 1.92
C PHE A 6 -0.03 -12.77 0.89
N LEU A 7 0.62 -13.92 0.72
CA LEU A 7 1.69 -14.05 -0.30
C LEU A 7 1.14 -13.93 -1.72
N MET A 8 -0.01 -14.54 -2.00
CA MET A 8 -0.64 -14.41 -3.33
C MET A 8 -1.08 -12.97 -3.60
N PHE A 9 -1.57 -12.28 -2.57
CA PHE A 9 -1.87 -10.86 -2.65
C PHE A 9 -0.59 -10.05 -2.96
N PHE A 10 0.50 -10.28 -2.24
CA PHE A 10 1.78 -9.58 -2.44
C PHE A 10 2.32 -9.79 -3.85
N ILE A 11 2.37 -11.03 -4.34
CA ILE A 11 2.83 -11.35 -5.69
C ILE A 11 1.96 -10.62 -6.73
N GLY A 12 0.64 -10.67 -6.61
CA GLY A 12 -0.27 -9.97 -7.51
C GLY A 12 -0.07 -8.46 -7.52
N LEU A 13 0.21 -7.87 -6.36
CA LEU A 13 0.48 -6.44 -6.21
C LEU A 13 1.82 -6.05 -6.88
N GLU A 14 2.86 -6.87 -6.75
CA GLU A 14 4.16 -6.61 -7.38
C GLU A 14 4.09 -6.82 -8.90
N MET A 15 3.41 -7.84 -9.38
CA MET A 15 3.18 -8.04 -10.80
C MET A 15 2.42 -6.88 -11.45
N ALA A 16 1.57 -6.20 -10.71
CA ALA A 16 0.88 -5.00 -11.17
C ALA A 16 1.78 -3.74 -11.15
N SER A 17 2.69 -3.63 -10.16
CA SER A 17 3.48 -2.41 -9.90
C SER A 17 4.71 -2.29 -10.78
N VAL A 18 5.45 -3.39 -10.97
CA VAL A 18 6.73 -3.38 -11.70
C VAL A 18 6.57 -2.93 -13.16
N PRO A 19 5.60 -3.43 -13.94
CA PRO A 19 5.38 -2.95 -15.31
C PRO A 19 5.00 -1.48 -15.40
N VAL A 20 4.27 -0.96 -14.40
CA VAL A 20 3.86 0.45 -14.36
C VAL A 20 5.06 1.38 -14.24
N THR A 21 6.14 0.97 -13.59
CA THR A 21 7.39 1.74 -13.55
C THR A 21 7.94 2.02 -14.95
N ALA A 22 7.91 1.01 -15.82
CA ALA A 22 8.35 1.18 -17.21
C ALA A 22 7.42 2.12 -17.99
N LEU A 23 6.13 2.13 -17.68
CA LEU A 23 5.17 3.05 -18.28
C LEU A 23 5.38 4.49 -17.78
N VAL A 24 5.73 4.70 -16.52
CA VAL A 24 6.06 6.04 -15.98
C VAL A 24 7.28 6.62 -16.69
N ALA A 25 8.31 5.81 -16.92
CA ALA A 25 9.54 6.19 -17.63
C ALA A 25 9.46 6.02 -19.16
N PHE A 26 8.26 5.99 -19.74
CA PHE A 26 8.08 5.62 -21.15
C PHE A 26 8.60 6.67 -22.13
N ASP A 27 8.49 7.95 -21.79
CA ASP A 27 8.96 9.03 -22.67
C ASP A 27 10.48 9.23 -22.52
N LYS A 28 11.24 8.50 -23.34
CA LYS A 28 12.72 8.52 -23.33
C LYS A 28 13.34 9.86 -23.75
N LYS A 29 12.55 10.78 -24.33
CA LYS A 29 13.03 12.09 -24.76
C LYS A 29 12.93 13.14 -23.64
N ARG A 30 12.14 12.88 -22.61
CA ARG A 30 11.95 13.78 -21.47
C ARG A 30 12.75 13.29 -20.28
N PHE A 31 13.64 14.14 -19.78
CA PHE A 31 14.42 13.84 -18.57
C PHE A 31 13.51 13.62 -17.35
N GLU A 32 12.46 14.43 -17.25
CA GLU A 32 11.48 14.35 -16.16
C GLU A 32 10.78 13.00 -16.09
N SER A 33 10.53 12.35 -17.23
CA SER A 33 9.93 11.01 -17.27
C SER A 33 10.89 9.94 -16.74
N ALA A 34 12.17 10.04 -17.06
CA ALA A 34 13.20 9.13 -16.52
C ALA A 34 13.39 9.32 -15.01
N GLU A 35 13.41 10.57 -14.54
CA GLU A 35 13.51 10.93 -13.13
C GLU A 35 12.28 10.42 -12.34
N ALA A 36 11.07 10.67 -12.86
CA ALA A 36 9.82 10.17 -12.27
C ALA A 36 9.81 8.66 -12.14
N GLY A 37 10.25 7.93 -13.17
CA GLY A 37 10.36 6.48 -13.15
C GLY A 37 11.36 5.98 -12.10
N ALA A 38 12.52 6.62 -11.99
CA ALA A 38 13.53 6.27 -10.98
C ALA A 38 13.03 6.52 -9.55
N LYS A 39 12.42 7.66 -9.30
CA LYS A 39 11.81 7.99 -7.99
C LYS A 39 10.69 7.00 -7.65
N PHE A 40 9.82 6.71 -8.61
CA PHE A 40 8.71 5.79 -8.42
C PHE A 40 9.18 4.39 -8.06
N ILE A 41 10.15 3.81 -8.79
CA ILE A 41 10.61 2.44 -8.51
C ILE A 41 11.32 2.33 -7.17
N LEU A 42 12.17 3.30 -6.80
CA LEU A 42 12.88 3.26 -5.52
C LEU A 42 11.91 3.29 -4.34
N LEU A 43 10.94 4.20 -4.39
CA LEU A 43 9.94 4.31 -3.32
C LEU A 43 8.95 3.14 -3.32
N ALA A 44 8.61 2.60 -4.50
CA ALA A 44 7.77 1.39 -4.61
C ALA A 44 8.45 0.17 -4.00
N LEU A 45 9.74 -0.05 -4.28
CA LEU A 45 10.52 -1.15 -3.69
C LEU A 45 10.63 -1.03 -2.18
N PHE A 46 10.89 0.18 -1.66
CA PHE A 46 10.91 0.43 -0.23
C PHE A 46 9.56 0.11 0.43
N SER A 47 8.48 0.57 -0.18
CA SER A 47 7.11 0.28 0.27
C SER A 47 6.79 -1.23 0.27
N SER A 48 7.21 -1.93 -0.78
CA SER A 48 7.04 -3.38 -0.92
C SER A 48 7.83 -4.15 0.14
N ALA A 49 9.03 -3.69 0.48
CA ALA A 49 9.83 -4.26 1.57
C ALA A 49 9.14 -4.08 2.94
N LEU A 50 8.60 -2.88 3.21
CA LEU A 50 7.83 -2.64 4.44
C LEU A 50 6.60 -3.53 4.53
N LEU A 51 5.86 -3.66 3.43
CA LEU A 51 4.66 -4.49 3.36
C LEU A 51 4.99 -5.96 3.60
N LEU A 52 6.01 -6.49 2.92
CA LEU A 52 6.42 -7.90 3.07
C LEU A 52 6.94 -8.18 4.49
N TYR A 53 7.69 -7.25 5.05
CA TYR A 53 8.16 -7.37 6.42
C TYR A 53 7.00 -7.33 7.42
N GLY A 54 6.02 -6.45 7.21
CA GLY A 54 4.78 -6.42 7.99
C GLY A 54 4.01 -7.76 7.94
N VAL A 55 3.85 -8.33 6.74
CA VAL A 55 3.24 -9.66 6.56
C VAL A 55 4.03 -10.76 7.27
N SER A 56 5.37 -10.70 7.25
CA SER A 56 6.24 -11.65 7.95
C SER A 56 6.04 -11.59 9.47
N LEU A 57 5.90 -10.39 10.05
CA LEU A 57 5.64 -10.22 11.48
C LEU A 57 4.23 -10.73 11.86
N ILE A 58 3.22 -10.46 11.02
CA ILE A 58 1.87 -11.00 11.22
C ILE A 58 1.90 -12.53 11.18
N TYR A 59 2.63 -13.11 10.23
CA TYR A 59 2.83 -14.56 10.19
C TYR A 59 3.53 -15.09 11.44
N GLY A 60 4.56 -14.38 11.93
CA GLY A 60 5.26 -14.74 13.16
C GLY A 60 4.37 -14.73 14.40
N ALA A 61 3.36 -13.86 14.43
CA ALA A 61 2.40 -13.78 15.52
C ALA A 61 1.27 -14.82 15.42
N THR A 62 0.77 -15.08 14.20
CA THR A 62 -0.44 -15.89 13.97
C THR A 62 -0.17 -17.30 13.45
N GLY A 63 1.02 -17.56 12.88
CA GLY A 63 1.36 -18.84 12.27
C GLY A 63 0.64 -19.14 10.96
N THR A 64 -0.20 -18.23 10.45
CA THR A 64 -0.97 -18.41 9.22
C THR A 64 -0.91 -17.18 8.31
N LEU A 65 -1.13 -17.38 7.02
CA LEU A 65 -1.21 -16.31 6.02
C LEU A 65 -2.59 -16.24 5.35
N TYR A 66 -3.55 -17.04 5.79
CA TYR A 66 -4.90 -17.02 5.30
C TYR A 66 -5.74 -15.94 6.00
N PHE A 67 -6.38 -15.06 5.23
CA PHE A 67 -7.14 -13.92 5.76
C PHE A 67 -8.21 -14.32 6.78
N ASN A 68 -8.91 -15.43 6.54
CA ASN A 68 -10.00 -15.88 7.40
C ASN A 68 -9.53 -16.44 8.76
N GLU A 69 -8.27 -16.83 8.88
CA GLU A 69 -7.69 -17.42 10.08
C GLU A 69 -6.98 -16.38 10.95
N ILE A 70 -6.40 -15.37 10.31
CA ILE A 70 -5.60 -14.33 10.98
C ILE A 70 -6.44 -13.58 12.01
N GLY A 71 -7.67 -13.21 11.67
CA GLY A 71 -8.54 -12.42 12.57
C GLY A 71 -8.80 -13.07 13.92
N ALA A 72 -8.86 -14.40 13.95
CA ALA A 72 -9.08 -15.17 15.18
C ALA A 72 -7.80 -15.36 16.01
N GLN A 73 -6.63 -15.24 15.40
CA GLN A 73 -5.32 -15.52 16.02
C GLN A 73 -4.52 -14.25 16.31
N LEU A 74 -4.95 -13.11 15.77
CA LEU A 74 -4.26 -11.86 15.94
C LEU A 74 -4.53 -11.31 17.35
N ASP A 75 -3.53 -11.43 18.19
CA ASP A 75 -3.53 -10.90 19.54
C ASP A 75 -3.05 -9.44 19.61
N GLY A 76 -3.13 -8.80 20.77
CA GLY A 76 -2.60 -7.46 21.04
C GLY A 76 -1.08 -7.42 21.26
N SER A 77 -0.32 -8.43 20.84
CA SER A 77 1.13 -8.47 21.03
C SER A 77 1.84 -7.35 20.23
N LEU A 78 3.01 -6.95 20.72
CA LEU A 78 3.84 -5.98 20.02
C LEU A 78 4.16 -6.42 18.59
N LEU A 79 4.33 -7.73 18.37
CA LEU A 79 4.63 -8.29 17.07
C LEU A 79 3.47 -8.06 16.08
N SER A 80 2.25 -8.33 16.52
CA SER A 80 1.02 -8.09 15.75
C SER A 80 0.86 -6.60 15.41
N ILE A 81 1.05 -5.73 16.40
CA ILE A 81 0.90 -4.26 16.23
C ILE A 81 1.93 -3.74 15.23
N PHE A 82 3.23 -4.10 15.38
CA PHE A 82 4.27 -3.69 14.44
C PHE A 82 4.03 -4.24 13.03
N GLY A 83 3.62 -5.50 12.92
CA GLY A 83 3.28 -6.12 11.65
C GLY A 83 2.20 -5.35 10.91
N MET A 84 1.15 -4.96 11.62
CA MET A 84 0.07 -4.18 11.02
C MET A 84 0.50 -2.75 10.64
N ILE A 85 1.27 -2.05 11.48
CA ILE A 85 1.80 -0.71 11.17
C ILE A 85 2.59 -0.74 9.87
N LEU A 86 3.49 -1.71 9.72
CA LEU A 86 4.31 -1.86 8.52
C LEU A 86 3.49 -2.26 7.29
N PHE A 87 2.50 -3.13 7.47
CA PHE A 87 1.56 -3.50 6.41
C PHE A 87 0.78 -2.28 5.90
N ILE A 88 0.21 -1.48 6.80
CA ILE A 88 -0.52 -0.26 6.44
C ILE A 88 0.42 0.78 5.85
N GLY A 89 1.65 0.91 6.35
CA GLY A 89 2.67 1.80 5.77
C GLY A 89 2.98 1.44 4.31
N GLY A 90 3.18 0.16 4.02
CA GLY A 90 3.40 -0.33 2.66
C GLY A 90 2.18 -0.14 1.74
N MET A 91 0.98 -0.39 2.22
CA MET A 91 -0.26 -0.12 1.48
C MET A 91 -0.52 1.39 1.33
N GLY A 92 -0.15 2.18 2.34
CA GLY A 92 -0.27 3.64 2.35
C GLY A 92 0.47 4.30 1.19
N PHE A 93 1.64 3.80 0.82
CA PHE A 93 2.34 4.24 -0.39
C PHE A 93 1.49 4.03 -1.65
N LYS A 94 0.91 2.84 -1.83
CA LYS A 94 0.11 2.51 -3.04
C LYS A 94 -1.12 3.41 -3.20
N ILE A 95 -1.70 3.85 -2.09
CA ILE A 95 -2.89 4.72 -2.08
C ILE A 95 -2.50 6.20 -1.97
N SER A 96 -1.22 6.50 -1.72
CA SER A 96 -0.71 7.85 -1.43
C SER A 96 -1.29 8.46 -0.14
N LEU A 97 -1.38 7.67 0.91
CA LEU A 97 -1.72 8.18 2.24
C LEU A 97 -0.55 8.96 2.84
N VAL A 98 -0.85 9.99 3.63
CA VAL A 98 0.16 10.70 4.41
C VAL A 98 0.74 9.75 5.49
N PRO A 99 2.07 9.70 5.64
CA PRO A 99 3.13 10.52 5.05
C PRO A 99 3.69 10.00 3.70
N PHE A 100 3.17 8.93 3.14
CA PHE A 100 3.71 8.24 1.95
C PHE A 100 3.23 8.84 0.60
N HIS A 101 2.75 10.08 0.57
CA HIS A 101 2.13 10.70 -0.61
C HIS A 101 3.11 11.46 -1.51
N LEU A 102 4.33 11.77 -1.05
CA LEU A 102 5.27 12.70 -1.71
C LEU A 102 5.68 12.27 -3.13
N TRP A 103 5.67 10.98 -3.42
CA TRP A 103 6.00 10.47 -4.75
C TRP A 103 4.97 10.85 -5.83
N THR A 104 3.75 11.17 -5.41
CA THR A 104 2.61 11.32 -6.31
C THR A 104 2.75 12.52 -7.23
N ALA A 105 3.16 13.68 -6.70
CA ALA A 105 3.31 14.91 -7.46
C ALA A 105 4.38 14.74 -8.55
N ASP A 106 5.58 14.34 -8.17
CA ASP A 106 6.71 14.15 -9.08
C ASP A 106 6.42 13.11 -10.18
N THR A 107 5.78 12.00 -9.78
CA THR A 107 5.44 10.94 -10.72
C THR A 107 4.35 11.37 -11.70
N TYR A 108 3.35 12.13 -11.24
CA TYR A 108 2.25 12.58 -12.10
C TYR A 108 2.69 13.65 -13.08
N GLU A 109 3.65 14.52 -12.71
CA GLU A 109 4.22 15.53 -13.59
C GLU A 109 5.12 14.90 -14.66
N GLY A 110 5.96 13.94 -14.28
CA GLY A 110 6.93 13.33 -15.21
C GLY A 110 6.36 12.24 -16.10
N ALA A 111 5.30 11.53 -15.68
CA ALA A 111 4.71 10.46 -16.46
C ALA A 111 3.88 10.95 -17.65
N PRO A 112 3.74 10.15 -18.72
CA PRO A 112 2.78 10.43 -19.79
C PRO A 112 1.34 10.55 -19.25
N THR A 113 0.56 11.48 -19.80
CA THR A 113 -0.82 11.79 -19.31
C THR A 113 -1.73 10.56 -19.19
N SER A 114 -1.63 9.61 -20.12
CA SER A 114 -2.41 8.36 -20.08
C SER A 114 -2.01 7.47 -18.91
N VAL A 115 -0.72 7.45 -18.56
CA VAL A 115 -0.18 6.69 -17.42
C VAL A 115 -0.60 7.35 -16.11
N THR A 116 -0.54 8.68 -16.04
CA THR A 116 -1.03 9.45 -14.89
C THR A 116 -2.51 9.21 -14.65
N ALA A 117 -3.35 9.20 -15.69
CA ALA A 117 -4.77 8.87 -15.59
C ALA A 117 -5.00 7.45 -15.04
N TYR A 118 -4.22 6.46 -15.49
CA TYR A 118 -4.29 5.10 -14.97
C TYR A 118 -3.89 5.04 -13.48
N LEU A 119 -2.78 5.68 -13.12
CA LEU A 119 -2.27 5.68 -11.73
C LEU A 119 -3.24 6.38 -10.77
N SER A 120 -3.82 7.51 -11.18
CA SER A 120 -4.68 8.33 -10.31
C SER A 120 -6.01 7.66 -9.98
N VAL A 121 -6.59 6.91 -10.92
CA VAL A 121 -7.94 6.33 -10.79
C VAL A 121 -7.86 4.83 -10.55
N ILE A 122 -7.34 4.07 -11.52
CA ILE A 122 -7.44 2.61 -11.51
C ILE A 122 -6.50 2.01 -10.46
N SER A 123 -5.25 2.42 -10.46
CA SER A 123 -4.24 1.87 -9.53
C SER A 123 -4.59 2.19 -8.08
N LYS A 124 -4.90 3.45 -7.75
CA LYS A 124 -5.26 3.85 -6.38
C LYS A 124 -6.60 3.29 -5.95
N GLY A 125 -7.61 3.33 -6.81
CA GLY A 125 -8.92 2.78 -6.50
C GLY A 125 -8.89 1.28 -6.22
N SER A 126 -8.14 0.51 -7.01
CA SER A 126 -7.98 -0.92 -6.79
C SER A 126 -7.20 -1.22 -5.51
N ALA A 127 -6.15 -0.46 -5.20
CA ALA A 127 -5.38 -0.62 -3.96
C ALA A 127 -6.22 -0.31 -2.72
N ALA A 128 -7.04 0.76 -2.76
CA ALA A 128 -7.95 1.12 -1.68
C ALA A 128 -9.02 0.03 -1.45
N PHE A 129 -9.63 -0.47 -2.53
CA PHE A 129 -10.61 -1.56 -2.44
C PHE A 129 -10.02 -2.84 -1.84
N VAL A 130 -8.78 -3.19 -2.23
CA VAL A 130 -8.09 -4.36 -1.68
C VAL A 130 -7.73 -4.15 -0.22
N LEU A 131 -7.22 -2.98 0.16
CA LEU A 131 -6.94 -2.65 1.56
C LEU A 131 -8.21 -2.80 2.42
N MET A 132 -9.33 -2.23 1.97
CA MET A 132 -10.62 -2.37 2.66
C MET A 132 -11.03 -3.83 2.80
N THR A 133 -10.88 -4.63 1.75
CA THR A 133 -11.20 -6.06 1.77
C THR A 133 -10.36 -6.83 2.78
N ILE A 134 -9.06 -6.55 2.85
CA ILE A 134 -8.14 -7.19 3.81
C ILE A 134 -8.49 -6.76 5.24
N LEU A 135 -8.71 -5.46 5.48
CA LEU A 135 -9.10 -4.97 6.80
C LEU A 135 -10.38 -5.63 7.29
N MET A 136 -11.37 -5.79 6.42
CA MET A 136 -12.65 -6.43 6.78
C MET A 136 -12.54 -7.94 6.97
N LYS A 137 -11.70 -8.64 6.22
CA LYS A 137 -11.59 -10.11 6.29
C LYS A 137 -10.58 -10.59 7.32
N ALA A 138 -9.41 -9.93 7.37
CA ALA A 138 -8.31 -10.38 8.20
C ALA A 138 -8.27 -9.70 9.58
N PHE A 139 -8.75 -8.46 9.70
CA PHE A 139 -8.56 -7.67 10.91
C PHE A 139 -9.83 -7.29 11.65
N ALA A 140 -11.01 -7.39 11.01
CA ALA A 140 -12.28 -6.99 11.64
C ALA A 140 -12.66 -7.80 12.87
N GLN A 141 -12.17 -9.03 12.99
CA GLN A 141 -12.45 -9.93 14.12
C GLN A 141 -11.39 -9.88 15.23
N SER A 142 -10.31 -9.10 15.03
CA SER A 142 -9.23 -9.00 16.02
C SER A 142 -9.57 -8.01 17.14
N ASP A 143 -9.01 -8.24 18.33
CA ASP A 143 -9.12 -7.33 19.48
C ASP A 143 -8.56 -5.93 19.19
N LEU A 144 -7.72 -5.83 18.15
CA LEU A 144 -7.11 -4.57 17.69
C LEU A 144 -8.03 -3.74 16.80
N PHE A 145 -9.21 -4.22 16.43
CA PHE A 145 -10.09 -3.54 15.46
C PHE A 145 -10.41 -2.09 15.86
N TYR A 146 -10.74 -1.85 17.11
CA TYR A 146 -11.08 -0.50 17.58
C TYR A 146 -9.89 0.47 17.48
N SER A 147 -8.71 0.02 17.87
CA SER A 147 -7.47 0.80 17.79
C SER A 147 -7.10 1.13 16.34
N TRP A 148 -7.28 0.19 15.44
CA TRP A 148 -7.06 0.37 14.01
C TRP A 148 -8.03 1.34 13.37
N ASN A 149 -9.30 1.22 13.68
CA ASN A 149 -10.31 2.13 13.16
C ASN A 149 -10.01 3.58 13.55
N THR A 150 -9.59 3.79 14.79
CA THR A 150 -9.16 5.12 15.28
C THR A 150 -7.90 5.61 14.57
N ALA A 151 -6.88 4.76 14.39
CA ALA A 151 -5.66 5.13 13.67
C ALA A 151 -5.95 5.48 12.20
N MET A 152 -6.77 4.70 11.51
CA MET A 152 -7.18 4.98 10.12
C MET A 152 -7.95 6.28 10.01
N TYR A 153 -8.82 6.59 10.96
CA TYR A 153 -9.51 7.89 11.01
C TYR A 153 -8.52 9.05 11.02
N TRP A 154 -7.52 9.03 11.89
CA TRP A 154 -6.51 10.09 11.96
C TRP A 154 -5.64 10.17 10.71
N ILE A 155 -5.27 9.04 10.11
CA ILE A 155 -4.54 8.99 8.85
C ILE A 155 -5.36 9.61 7.71
N ILE A 156 -6.66 9.35 7.63
CA ILE A 156 -7.56 9.92 6.62
C ILE A 156 -7.67 11.43 6.81
N VAL A 157 -7.90 11.90 8.04
CA VAL A 157 -7.98 13.34 8.35
C VAL A 157 -6.66 14.04 7.98
N ALA A 158 -5.52 13.47 8.37
CA ALA A 158 -4.20 14.00 8.01
C ALA A 158 -4.00 14.02 6.48
N SER A 159 -4.40 12.96 5.78
CA SER A 159 -4.25 12.86 4.32
C SER A 159 -5.09 13.92 3.60
N ILE A 160 -6.34 14.13 4.00
CA ILE A 160 -7.19 15.16 3.40
C ILE A 160 -6.63 16.56 3.68
N THR A 161 -6.14 16.81 4.89
CA THR A 161 -5.64 18.14 5.28
C THR A 161 -4.30 18.45 4.62
N ILE A 162 -3.32 17.56 4.75
CA ILE A 162 -1.94 17.80 4.29
C ILE A 162 -1.87 17.73 2.76
N ALA A 163 -2.55 16.78 2.11
CA ALA A 163 -2.53 16.67 0.66
C ALA A 163 -3.19 17.86 -0.06
N ASN A 164 -4.03 18.64 0.61
CA ASN A 164 -4.59 19.87 0.06
C ASN A 164 -3.71 21.11 0.29
N LEU A 165 -2.65 21.00 1.10
CA LEU A 165 -1.73 22.10 1.39
C LEU A 165 -0.51 22.11 0.43
N PHE A 166 -0.28 21.02 -0.26
CA PHE A 166 0.82 20.81 -1.22
C PHE A 166 0.28 20.33 -2.56
#